data_33e5ebb3fc9b6ee783be92fd0a7a42eb
#
_entry.id   33e5ebb3fc9b6ee783be92fd0a7a42eb
#
_cell.length_a   1.000
_cell.length_b   1.000
_cell.length_c   1.000
_cell.angle_alpha   90.00
_cell.angle_beta   90.00
_cell.angle_gamma   90.00
#
_symmetry.space_group_name_H-M   'P 1'
#
loop_
_entity.id
_entity.type
_entity.pdbx_description
1 polymer ?
#
loop_
_entity_poly.entity_id
_entity_poly.type
_entity_poly.pdbx_seq_one_letter_code
_entity_poly.pdbx_strand_id
1 'polypeptide(L)'
;KANYPSEYMAAVLSRNLNNITEITKFMDECKSMKIQVLGPDVNESQYKFSVNKKGNIRFGLGAIKGVGDSAVQAIVKEREANGPYKGIFDFVERVNLSACGKKTIESLAISGAFDSFKEIHREDFTALNSKGEIFLETLVRYGVKVQNDKMSQATSLFGSVAPIVTTPPEIPRGVPLSDIERLDKER
;
A
#
# COMPACT_ATOMS: atom_id res chain seq x y z
N LYS A 1 -0.04 2.90 -30.10
CA LYS A 1 1.35 3.20 -29.68
C LYS A 1 1.79 4.59 -30.16
N ALA A 2 1.55 4.97 -31.41
CA ALA A 2 2.04 6.24 -31.97
C ALA A 2 1.39 7.48 -31.33
N ASN A 3 0.07 7.47 -31.08
CA ASN A 3 -0.66 8.64 -30.61
C ASN A 3 -0.80 8.71 -29.07
N TYR A 4 -0.84 7.54 -28.41
CA TYR A 4 -1.03 7.42 -26.96
C TYR A 4 -0.06 6.36 -26.39
N PRO A 5 1.24 6.65 -26.36
CA PRO A 5 2.25 5.66 -26.00
C PRO A 5 2.15 5.19 -24.53
N SER A 6 1.85 6.10 -23.61
CA SER A 6 1.73 5.76 -22.18
C SER A 6 0.53 4.85 -21.91
N GLU A 7 -0.62 5.15 -22.51
CA GLU A 7 -1.84 4.35 -22.39
C GLU A 7 -1.66 2.96 -23.03
N TYR A 8 -0.99 2.89 -24.17
CA TYR A 8 -0.66 1.63 -24.81
C TYR A 8 0.23 0.77 -23.90
N MET A 9 1.30 1.33 -23.36
CA MET A 9 2.22 0.60 -22.50
C MET A 9 1.57 0.20 -21.18
N ALA A 10 0.73 1.06 -20.58
CA ALA A 10 -0.05 0.72 -19.40
C ALA A 10 -1.00 -0.46 -19.65
N ALA A 11 -1.62 -0.53 -20.84
CA ALA A 11 -2.48 -1.63 -21.23
C ALA A 11 -1.68 -2.94 -21.41
N VAL A 12 -0.49 -2.88 -22.02
CA VAL A 12 0.39 -4.03 -22.20
C VAL A 12 0.87 -4.57 -20.85
N LEU A 13 1.35 -3.70 -19.97
CA LEU A 13 1.75 -4.06 -18.60
C LEU A 13 0.58 -4.69 -17.83
N SER A 14 -0.62 -4.15 -17.97
CA SER A 14 -1.83 -4.64 -17.30
C SER A 14 -2.28 -6.03 -17.77
N ARG A 15 -1.95 -6.43 -18.99
CA ARG A 15 -2.21 -7.80 -19.49
C ARG A 15 -1.26 -8.84 -18.90
N ASN A 16 -0.14 -8.40 -18.37
CA ASN A 16 0.95 -9.27 -17.89
C ASN A 16 1.15 -9.20 -16.37
N LEU A 17 0.12 -8.83 -15.60
CA LEU A 17 0.21 -8.64 -14.13
C LEU A 17 0.85 -9.83 -13.39
N ASN A 18 0.62 -11.05 -13.88
CA ASN A 18 1.12 -12.29 -13.26
C ASN A 18 2.47 -12.75 -13.84
N ASN A 19 3.08 -11.99 -14.76
CA ASN A 19 4.32 -12.35 -15.41
C ASN A 19 5.39 -11.27 -15.20
N ILE A 20 6.16 -11.43 -14.12
CA ILE A 20 7.20 -10.45 -13.74
C ILE A 20 8.25 -10.23 -14.84
N THR A 21 8.60 -11.29 -15.59
CA THR A 21 9.59 -11.21 -16.68
C THR A 21 9.08 -10.30 -17.80
N GLU A 22 7.83 -10.44 -18.20
CA GLU A 22 7.22 -9.59 -19.22
C GLU A 22 7.03 -8.16 -18.69
N ILE A 23 6.64 -7.98 -17.42
CA ILE A 23 6.56 -6.66 -16.80
C ILE A 23 7.91 -5.95 -16.87
N THR A 24 9.00 -6.62 -16.46
CA THR A 24 10.35 -6.04 -16.50
C THR A 24 10.74 -5.63 -17.91
N LYS A 25 10.52 -6.50 -18.89
CA LYS A 25 10.81 -6.22 -20.30
C LYS A 25 10.06 -4.99 -20.83
N PHE A 26 8.76 -4.88 -20.53
CA PHE A 26 7.97 -3.73 -20.95
C PHE A 26 8.29 -2.45 -20.17
N MET A 27 8.75 -2.56 -18.92
CA MET A 27 9.28 -1.40 -18.17
C MET A 27 10.56 -0.87 -18.82
N ASP A 28 11.45 -1.73 -19.31
CA ASP A 28 12.65 -1.31 -20.06
C ASP A 28 12.27 -0.68 -21.41
N GLU A 29 11.24 -1.19 -22.07
CA GLU A 29 10.69 -0.53 -23.27
C GLU A 29 10.14 0.86 -22.95
N CYS A 30 9.43 1.04 -21.83
CA CYS A 30 8.97 2.35 -21.38
C CYS A 30 10.14 3.33 -21.20
N LYS A 31 11.24 2.90 -20.57
CA LYS A 31 12.45 3.71 -20.43
C LYS A 31 13.00 4.15 -21.79
N SER A 32 13.10 3.24 -22.76
CA SER A 32 13.57 3.55 -24.11
C SER A 32 12.67 4.56 -24.84
N MET A 33 11.37 4.54 -24.53
CA MET A 33 10.37 5.49 -25.05
C MET A 33 10.30 6.79 -24.22
N LYS A 34 11.14 6.96 -23.20
CA LYS A 34 11.11 8.09 -22.24
C LYS A 34 9.78 8.23 -21.50
N ILE A 35 9.08 7.12 -21.29
CA ILE A 35 7.88 7.05 -20.49
C ILE A 35 8.28 6.68 -19.06
N GLN A 36 7.95 7.52 -18.10
CA GLN A 36 8.24 7.27 -16.69
C GLN A 36 7.22 6.30 -16.11
N VAL A 37 7.70 5.20 -15.50
CA VAL A 37 6.89 4.28 -14.70
C VAL A 37 7.17 4.55 -13.23
N LEU A 38 6.17 5.01 -12.52
CA LEU A 38 6.23 5.32 -11.09
C LEU A 38 5.90 4.07 -10.28
N GLY A 39 6.52 3.91 -9.13
CA GLY A 39 6.26 2.81 -8.20
C GLY A 39 4.82 2.77 -7.70
N PRO A 40 4.40 1.70 -7.01
CA PRO A 40 3.05 1.62 -6.45
C PRO A 40 2.84 2.69 -5.37
N ASP A 41 1.58 3.14 -5.24
CA ASP A 41 1.16 4.11 -4.21
C ASP A 41 -0.29 3.82 -3.82
N VAL A 42 -0.56 3.62 -2.54
CA VAL A 42 -1.92 3.32 -2.03
C VAL A 42 -2.91 4.46 -2.30
N ASN A 43 -2.42 5.68 -2.49
CA ASN A 43 -3.24 6.85 -2.78
C ASN A 43 -3.49 7.10 -4.27
N GLU A 44 -2.71 6.48 -5.17
CA GLU A 44 -2.85 6.73 -6.61
C GLU A 44 -3.07 5.44 -7.42
N SER A 45 -2.43 4.32 -7.05
CA SER A 45 -2.48 3.09 -7.82
C SER A 45 -3.88 2.48 -7.89
N GLN A 46 -4.21 1.92 -9.05
CA GLN A 46 -5.36 1.04 -9.27
C GLN A 46 -4.90 -0.43 -9.26
N TYR A 47 -5.81 -1.35 -9.48
CA TYR A 47 -5.45 -2.77 -9.65
C TYR A 47 -4.49 -2.98 -10.82
N LYS A 48 -4.80 -2.35 -11.96
CA LYS A 48 -4.00 -2.37 -13.19
C LYS A 48 -3.05 -1.17 -13.24
N PHE A 49 -2.05 -1.25 -14.11
CA PHE A 49 -1.26 -0.09 -14.48
C PHE A 49 -2.16 0.98 -15.09
N SER A 50 -1.93 2.21 -14.74
CA SER A 50 -2.73 3.35 -15.18
C SER A 50 -1.86 4.55 -15.53
N VAL A 51 -2.36 5.44 -16.37
CA VAL A 51 -1.68 6.70 -16.70
C VAL A 51 -2.25 7.80 -15.80
N ASN A 52 -1.38 8.52 -15.11
CA ASN A 52 -1.78 9.63 -14.26
C ASN A 52 -1.94 10.94 -15.06
N LYS A 53 -2.42 11.98 -14.40
CA LYS A 53 -2.64 13.30 -15.02
C LYS A 53 -1.39 13.94 -15.63
N LYS A 54 -0.19 13.49 -15.23
CA LYS A 54 1.10 13.95 -15.75
C LYS A 54 1.60 13.12 -16.94
N GLY A 55 0.84 12.13 -17.40
CA GLY A 55 1.23 11.22 -18.47
C GLY A 55 2.18 10.12 -18.08
N ASN A 56 2.49 9.96 -16.79
CA ASN A 56 3.32 8.87 -16.27
C ASN A 56 2.49 7.63 -16.00
N ILE A 57 3.10 6.46 -16.14
CA ILE A 57 2.46 5.19 -15.79
C ILE A 57 2.64 4.97 -14.29
N ARG A 58 1.54 4.71 -13.58
CA ARG A 58 1.54 4.29 -12.18
C ARG A 58 1.46 2.77 -12.10
N PHE A 59 2.33 2.16 -11.29
CA PHE A 59 2.37 0.72 -11.06
C PHE A 59 1.06 0.21 -10.46
N GLY A 60 0.51 -0.88 -11.01
CA GLY A 60 -0.73 -1.49 -10.53
C GLY A 60 -0.51 -2.32 -9.27
N LEU A 61 -1.36 -2.16 -8.27
CA LEU A 61 -1.27 -2.94 -7.03
C LEU A 61 -1.47 -4.45 -7.25
N GLY A 62 -2.21 -4.84 -8.29
CA GLY A 62 -2.42 -6.23 -8.66
C GLY A 62 -1.17 -6.95 -9.18
N ALA A 63 -0.11 -6.22 -9.54
CA ALA A 63 1.17 -6.80 -9.94
C ALA A 63 2.09 -7.10 -8.74
N ILE A 64 1.73 -6.65 -7.53
CA ILE A 64 2.52 -6.88 -6.32
C ILE A 64 2.22 -8.29 -5.81
N LYS A 65 3.26 -9.11 -5.67
CA LYS A 65 3.15 -10.46 -5.11
C LYS A 65 2.60 -10.41 -3.69
N GLY A 66 1.55 -11.19 -3.42
CA GLY A 66 0.90 -11.23 -2.11
C GLY A 66 -0.20 -10.18 -1.89
N VAL A 67 -0.50 -9.36 -2.89
CA VAL A 67 -1.61 -8.41 -2.88
C VAL A 67 -2.72 -8.93 -3.78
N GLY A 68 -3.79 -9.44 -3.18
CA GLY A 68 -4.95 -10.00 -3.89
C GLY A 68 -5.95 -8.93 -4.35
N ASP A 69 -6.82 -9.31 -5.29
CA ASP A 69 -7.84 -8.42 -5.85
C ASP A 69 -8.75 -7.82 -4.76
N SER A 70 -9.21 -8.63 -3.80
CA SER A 70 -10.05 -8.17 -2.70
C SER A 70 -9.39 -7.08 -1.84
N ALA A 71 -8.08 -7.20 -1.61
CA ALA A 71 -7.31 -6.18 -0.89
C ALA A 71 -7.21 -4.88 -1.69
N VAL A 72 -6.93 -4.97 -2.98
CA VAL A 72 -6.87 -3.78 -3.85
C VAL A 72 -8.22 -3.09 -3.92
N GLN A 73 -9.29 -3.85 -4.09
CA GLN A 73 -10.66 -3.29 -4.10
C GLN A 73 -10.99 -2.59 -2.78
N ALA A 74 -10.61 -3.18 -1.63
CA ALA A 74 -10.82 -2.55 -0.33
C ALA A 74 -10.05 -1.22 -0.21
N ILE A 75 -8.80 -1.17 -0.67
CA ILE A 75 -7.96 0.04 -0.64
C ILE A 75 -8.55 1.13 -1.54
N VAL A 76 -8.89 0.78 -2.78
CA VAL A 76 -9.37 1.74 -3.78
C VAL A 76 -10.75 2.27 -3.39
N LYS A 77 -11.69 1.38 -3.03
CA LYS A 77 -13.05 1.75 -2.63
C LYS A 77 -13.07 2.69 -1.43
N GLU A 78 -12.26 2.39 -0.41
CA GLU A 78 -12.17 3.23 0.80
C GLU A 78 -11.60 4.62 0.46
N ARG A 79 -10.55 4.67 -0.35
CA ARG A 79 -9.94 5.91 -0.81
C ARG A 79 -10.89 6.77 -1.65
N GLU A 80 -11.67 6.15 -2.54
CA GLU A 80 -12.65 6.85 -3.39
C GLU A 80 -13.84 7.38 -2.59
N ALA A 81 -14.27 6.65 -1.55
CA ALA A 81 -15.38 7.05 -0.70
C ALA A 81 -15.02 8.16 0.30
N ASN A 82 -13.84 8.08 0.93
CA ASN A 82 -13.46 8.90 2.08
C ASN A 82 -12.19 9.73 1.85
N GLY A 83 -11.68 9.79 0.62
CA GLY A 83 -10.50 10.56 0.23
C GLY A 83 -9.17 9.84 0.49
N PRO A 84 -8.06 10.45 0.07
CA PRO A 84 -6.73 9.87 0.22
C PRO A 84 -6.39 9.55 1.67
N TYR A 85 -5.59 8.51 1.87
CA TYR A 85 -5.03 8.18 3.18
C TYR A 85 -3.98 9.23 3.58
N LYS A 86 -4.08 9.73 4.80
CA LYS A 86 -3.19 10.79 5.32
C LYS A 86 -1.84 10.24 5.81
N GLY A 87 -1.80 8.96 6.20
CA GLY A 87 -0.64 8.29 6.70
C GLY A 87 -0.92 6.82 7.00
N ILE A 88 0.06 6.12 7.58
CA ILE A 88 -0.06 4.68 7.84
C ILE A 88 -1.12 4.34 8.89
N PHE A 89 -1.28 5.17 9.91
CA PHE A 89 -2.31 4.97 10.93
C PHE A 89 -3.71 5.18 10.36
N ASP A 90 -3.93 6.26 9.61
CA ASP A 90 -5.19 6.52 8.91
C ASP A 90 -5.54 5.36 7.94
N PHE A 91 -4.53 4.78 7.27
CA PHE A 91 -4.70 3.62 6.40
C PHE A 91 -5.26 2.42 7.16
N VAL A 92 -4.62 1.99 8.26
CA VAL A 92 -5.07 0.80 9.03
C VAL A 92 -6.34 1.04 9.83
N GLU A 93 -6.69 2.29 10.14
CA GLU A 93 -7.94 2.66 10.79
C GLU A 93 -9.16 2.61 9.85
N ARG A 94 -8.93 2.73 8.55
CA ARG A 94 -9.97 2.87 7.51
C ARG A 94 -10.11 1.66 6.62
N VAL A 95 -8.99 1.05 6.17
CA VAL A 95 -9.02 -0.07 5.24
C VAL A 95 -9.62 -1.32 5.88
N ASN A 96 -10.36 -2.09 5.10
CA ASN A 96 -10.88 -3.38 5.57
C ASN A 96 -9.73 -4.36 5.83
N LEU A 97 -9.36 -4.55 7.10
CA LEU A 97 -8.25 -5.42 7.52
C LEU A 97 -8.52 -6.91 7.33
N SER A 98 -9.77 -7.33 7.14
CA SER A 98 -10.10 -8.71 6.76
C SER A 98 -9.69 -9.01 5.32
N ALA A 99 -9.77 -8.03 4.43
CA ALA A 99 -9.33 -8.16 3.03
C ALA A 99 -7.85 -7.78 2.86
N CYS A 100 -7.37 -6.81 3.64
CA CYS A 100 -6.00 -6.29 3.61
C CYS A 100 -5.28 -6.63 4.92
N GLY A 101 -4.97 -7.90 5.12
CA GLY A 101 -4.34 -8.40 6.36
C GLY A 101 -2.83 -8.09 6.43
N LYS A 102 -2.19 -8.55 7.53
CA LYS A 102 -0.76 -8.35 7.84
C LYS A 102 0.15 -8.62 6.64
N LYS A 103 0.01 -9.79 6.00
CA LYS A 103 0.86 -10.20 4.87
C LYS A 103 0.72 -9.27 3.65
N THR A 104 -0.49 -8.79 3.39
CA THR A 104 -0.75 -7.82 2.31
C THR A 104 -0.11 -6.47 2.62
N ILE A 105 -0.23 -5.99 3.86
CA ILE A 105 0.40 -4.73 4.30
C ILE A 105 1.92 -4.85 4.22
N GLU A 106 2.50 -5.98 4.60
CA GLU A 106 3.93 -6.26 4.45
C GLU A 106 4.37 -6.19 2.98
N SER A 107 3.64 -6.84 2.07
CA SER A 107 3.93 -6.81 0.63
C SER A 107 3.83 -5.39 0.05
N LEU A 108 2.83 -4.61 0.48
CA LEU A 108 2.69 -3.21 0.12
C LEU A 108 3.85 -2.35 0.63
N ALA A 109 4.30 -2.57 1.87
CA ALA A 109 5.42 -1.86 2.46
C ALA A 109 6.73 -2.14 1.71
N ILE A 110 7.04 -3.42 1.46
CA ILE A 110 8.24 -3.85 0.72
C ILE A 110 8.25 -3.26 -0.69
N SER A 111 7.11 -3.26 -1.39
CA SER A 111 7.00 -2.70 -2.74
C SER A 111 7.07 -1.17 -2.81
N GLY A 112 7.03 -0.47 -1.68
CA GLY A 112 7.04 0.98 -1.59
C GLY A 112 5.70 1.66 -1.77
N ALA A 113 4.60 0.93 -1.64
CA ALA A 113 3.25 1.48 -1.79
C ALA A 113 2.89 2.52 -0.70
N PHE A 114 3.65 2.60 0.37
CA PHE A 114 3.52 3.57 1.45
C PHE A 114 4.60 4.67 1.44
N ASP A 115 5.49 4.71 0.44
CA ASP A 115 6.60 5.66 0.37
C ASP A 115 6.15 7.13 0.30
N SER A 116 4.91 7.39 -0.06
CA SER A 116 4.32 8.74 -0.02
C SER A 116 4.01 9.23 1.40
N PHE A 117 3.99 8.34 2.39
CA PHE A 117 3.81 8.67 3.80
C PHE A 117 5.15 9.07 4.42
N LYS A 118 5.29 10.35 4.79
CA LYS A 118 6.55 10.93 5.27
C LYS A 118 6.96 10.44 6.66
N GLU A 119 6.01 9.95 7.45
CA GLU A 119 6.23 9.54 8.84
C GLU A 119 6.88 8.16 8.97
N ILE A 120 6.83 7.31 7.92
CA ILE A 120 7.29 5.93 7.97
C ILE A 120 8.12 5.55 6.75
N HIS A 121 9.13 4.72 6.96
CA HIS A 121 9.98 4.13 5.93
C HIS A 121 9.75 2.62 5.84
N ARG A 122 10.17 1.99 4.73
CA ARG A 122 9.97 0.54 4.50
C ARG A 122 10.58 -0.32 5.60
N GLU A 123 11.77 0.03 6.08
CA GLU A 123 12.50 -0.65 7.14
C GLU A 123 11.82 -0.55 8.50
N ASP A 124 11.05 0.49 8.76
CA ASP A 124 10.35 0.69 10.04
C ASP A 124 9.27 -0.39 10.26
N PHE A 125 8.68 -0.93 9.20
CA PHE A 125 7.65 -1.98 9.31
C PHE A 125 8.16 -3.27 9.95
N THR A 126 9.43 -3.60 9.77
CA THR A 126 10.07 -4.80 10.34
C THR A 126 10.89 -4.49 11.58
N ALA A 127 10.98 -3.22 11.98
CA ALA A 127 11.70 -2.81 13.17
C ALA A 127 11.01 -3.30 14.45
N LEU A 128 11.80 -3.56 15.48
CA LEU A 128 11.30 -3.92 16.79
C LEU A 128 11.01 -2.68 17.63
N ASN A 129 9.87 -2.69 18.30
CA ASN A 129 9.54 -1.66 19.29
C ASN A 129 10.33 -1.87 20.60
N SER A 130 10.15 -0.99 21.58
CA SER A 130 10.78 -1.08 22.90
C SER A 130 10.44 -2.36 23.69
N LYS A 131 9.40 -3.09 23.28
CA LYS A 131 8.96 -4.37 23.88
C LYS A 131 9.44 -5.59 23.11
N GLY A 132 10.23 -5.40 22.04
CA GLY A 132 10.71 -6.49 21.18
C GLY A 132 9.65 -7.05 20.22
N GLU A 133 8.55 -6.34 19.98
CA GLU A 133 7.51 -6.72 18.99
C GLU A 133 7.77 -6.04 17.65
N ILE A 134 7.51 -6.75 16.54
CA ILE A 134 7.60 -6.20 15.19
C ILE A 134 6.54 -5.10 15.00
N PHE A 135 6.93 -3.93 14.51
CA PHE A 135 6.02 -2.80 14.34
C PHE A 135 4.79 -3.14 13.50
N LEU A 136 4.95 -3.87 12.41
CA LEU A 136 3.84 -4.31 11.56
C LEU A 136 2.75 -5.06 12.35
N GLU A 137 3.13 -5.88 13.32
CA GLU A 137 2.17 -6.63 14.16
C GLU A 137 1.40 -5.68 15.10
N THR A 138 2.11 -4.76 15.72
CA THR A 138 1.50 -3.76 16.59
C THR A 138 0.61 -2.81 15.81
N LEU A 139 1.00 -2.43 14.60
CA LEU A 139 0.22 -1.60 13.69
C LEU A 139 -1.12 -2.25 13.30
N VAL A 140 -1.09 -3.52 12.88
CA VAL A 140 -2.32 -4.25 12.50
C VAL A 140 -3.23 -4.43 13.72
N ARG A 141 -2.68 -4.78 14.88
CA ARG A 141 -3.41 -4.92 16.14
C ARG A 141 -4.08 -3.60 16.55
N TYR A 142 -3.36 -2.49 16.39
CA TYR A 142 -3.91 -1.14 16.61
C TYR A 142 -5.10 -0.86 15.69
N GLY A 143 -4.96 -1.09 14.38
CA GLY A 143 -6.02 -0.88 13.40
C GLY A 143 -7.28 -1.70 13.71
N VAL A 144 -7.13 -2.99 14.02
CA VAL A 144 -8.24 -3.87 14.42
C VAL A 144 -8.94 -3.33 15.67
N LYS A 145 -8.18 -2.91 16.68
CA LYS A 145 -8.74 -2.36 17.90
C LYS A 145 -9.57 -1.09 17.63
N VAL A 146 -9.01 -0.13 16.89
CA VAL A 146 -9.70 1.12 16.54
C VAL A 146 -10.99 0.85 15.75
N GLN A 147 -10.95 -0.08 14.79
CA GLN A 147 -12.14 -0.44 14.01
C GLN A 147 -13.22 -1.09 14.88
N ASN A 148 -12.83 -1.99 15.79
CA ASN A 148 -13.77 -2.61 16.74
C ASN A 148 -14.37 -1.59 17.71
N ASP A 149 -13.58 -0.65 18.22
CA ASP A 149 -14.04 0.41 19.10
C ASP A 149 -15.05 1.31 18.38
N LYS A 150 -14.81 1.68 17.13
CA LYS A 150 -15.75 2.45 16.29
C LYS A 150 -17.07 1.69 16.06
N MET A 151 -17.01 0.38 15.78
CA MET A 151 -18.20 -0.45 15.60
C MET A 151 -19.00 -0.57 16.90
N SER A 152 -18.34 -0.77 18.04
CA SER A 152 -18.98 -0.86 19.36
C SER A 152 -19.68 0.44 19.73
N GLN A 153 -19.07 1.58 19.45
CA GLN A 153 -19.68 2.90 19.67
C GLN A 153 -20.89 3.14 18.78
N ALA A 154 -20.83 2.74 17.50
CA ALA A 154 -21.97 2.85 16.56
C ALA A 154 -23.15 1.93 16.96
N THR A 155 -22.89 0.81 17.63
CA THR A 155 -23.92 -0.14 18.08
C THR A 155 -24.53 0.27 19.43
N SER A 156 -23.79 1.02 20.23
CA SER A 156 -24.27 1.50 21.55
C SER A 156 -25.13 2.76 21.40
N LEU A 157 -26.38 2.58 21.02
CA LEU A 157 -27.40 3.65 20.95
C LEU A 157 -27.84 4.18 22.35
N PHE A 158 -27.45 3.50 23.43
CA PHE A 158 -27.83 3.82 24.80
C PHE A 158 -26.63 3.64 25.75
N GLY A 159 -25.81 4.62 25.88
CA GLY A 159 -24.82 4.65 26.94
C GLY A 159 -23.69 5.61 26.61
N SER A 160 -23.50 6.58 27.49
CA SER A 160 -22.35 7.47 27.53
C SER A 160 -21.10 6.67 27.89
N VAL A 161 -20.58 5.90 26.92
CA VAL A 161 -19.24 5.38 27.01
C VAL A 161 -18.32 6.51 26.55
N ALA A 162 -17.48 7.00 27.45
CA ALA A 162 -16.44 7.96 27.11
C ALA A 162 -15.65 7.43 25.90
N PRO A 163 -15.29 8.28 24.92
CA PRO A 163 -14.56 7.83 23.76
C PRO A 163 -13.25 7.19 24.22
N ILE A 164 -13.11 5.87 23.92
CA ILE A 164 -11.87 5.17 24.19
C ILE A 164 -10.84 5.71 23.21
N VAL A 165 -9.99 6.59 23.67
CA VAL A 165 -8.89 7.13 22.85
C VAL A 165 -7.82 6.06 22.77
N THR A 166 -7.84 5.28 21.69
CA THR A 166 -6.78 4.33 21.39
C THR A 166 -5.60 5.11 20.81
N THR A 167 -4.50 5.19 21.57
CA THR A 167 -3.29 5.89 21.13
C THR A 167 -2.54 5.08 20.08
N PRO A 168 -2.12 5.70 18.95
CA PRO A 168 -1.28 5.03 17.97
C PRO A 168 0.04 4.56 18.59
N PRO A 169 0.57 3.37 18.18
CA PRO A 169 1.87 2.91 18.63
C PRO A 169 2.98 3.82 18.08
N GLU A 170 4.09 3.92 18.84
CA GLU A 170 5.27 4.62 18.38
C GLU A 170 5.90 3.88 17.18
N ILE A 171 6.32 4.62 16.15
CA ILE A 171 7.02 4.07 14.99
C ILE A 171 8.49 3.88 15.36
N PRO A 172 8.98 2.64 15.49
CA PRO A 172 10.40 2.39 15.73
C PRO A 172 11.19 2.71 14.46
N ARG A 173 12.43 3.14 14.60
CA ARG A 173 13.30 3.38 13.44
C ARG A 173 14.04 2.11 13.07
N GLY A 174 13.78 1.62 11.86
CA GLY A 174 14.50 0.51 11.25
C GLY A 174 15.92 0.89 10.82
N VAL A 175 16.76 -0.11 10.68
CA VAL A 175 18.07 0.08 10.05
C VAL A 175 17.85 0.09 8.55
N PRO A 176 18.36 1.09 7.82
CA PRO A 176 18.24 1.12 6.36
C PRO A 176 18.81 -0.16 5.75
N LEU A 177 18.02 -0.84 4.93
CA LEU A 177 18.48 -2.01 4.19
C LEU A 177 19.50 -1.56 3.14
N SER A 178 20.58 -2.34 2.98
CA SER A 178 21.48 -2.16 1.84
C SER A 178 20.70 -2.36 0.52
N ASP A 179 21.16 -1.75 -0.56
CA ASP A 179 20.51 -1.87 -1.86
C ASP A 179 20.39 -3.34 -2.33
N ILE A 180 21.32 -4.20 -1.93
CA ILE A 180 21.32 -5.63 -2.21
C ILE A 180 20.19 -6.34 -1.46
N GLU A 181 20.03 -6.08 -0.17
CA GLU A 181 18.97 -6.67 0.65
C GLU A 181 17.57 -6.17 0.24
N ARG A 182 17.49 -4.95 -0.29
CA ARG A 182 16.28 -4.40 -0.88
C ARG A 182 15.85 -5.18 -2.13
N LEU A 183 16.77 -5.41 -3.05
CA LEU A 183 16.54 -6.15 -4.29
C LEU A 183 16.15 -7.61 -4.04
N ASP A 184 16.71 -8.25 -3.02
CA ASP A 184 16.37 -9.63 -2.66
C ASP A 184 14.97 -9.75 -2.05
N LYS A 185 14.47 -8.73 -1.35
CA LYS A 185 13.11 -8.71 -0.78
C LYS A 185 12.03 -8.33 -1.81
N GLU A 186 12.40 -7.64 -2.87
CA GLU A 186 11.50 -7.24 -3.96
C GLU A 186 11.29 -8.35 -5.02
N ARG A 187 12.08 -9.45 -4.99
CA ARG A 187 11.93 -10.63 -5.82
C ARG A 187 10.88 -11.60 -5.28
#